data_51901f8485de12ccf5bb4ceef2f0e200
#
_entry.id   51901f8485de12ccf5bb4ceef2f0e200
#
_cell.length_a   1.000
_cell.length_b   1.000
_cell.length_c   1.000
_cell.angle_alpha   90.00
_cell.angle_beta   90.00
_cell.angle_gamma   90.00
#
_symmetry.space_group_name_H-M   'P 1'
#
loop_
_entity.id
_entity.type
_entity.pdbx_description
1 polymer ?
#
loop_
_entity_poly.entity_id
_entity_poly.type
_entity_poly.pdbx_seq_one_letter_code
_entity_poly.pdbx_strand_id
1 'polypeptide(L)'
;MNFLEEPTGGTVAIDGVVLKNDSSINDVRKEVGMVFQRFNLFPHMTVLENLMLAPMKVRGVKKDEAEATAKKYLEKVGMADKANAYPEQLSGGQQQRVAIARALCMKPKVMLFDEPTSALDPEMINEVLDVMKTLAHEGMTMVVVTHEMGFAREVGDRVIFLYEGNILEEGTPDDI
;
A
#
# COMPACT_ATOMS: atom_id res chain seq x y z
N MET A 1 7.91 -4.97 8.80
CA MET A 1 6.75 -5.83 9.04
C MET A 1 6.61 -6.97 8.02
N ASN A 2 7.01 -6.84 6.77
CA ASN A 2 6.92 -7.90 5.75
C ASN A 2 8.24 -8.66 5.53
N PHE A 3 9.24 -8.47 6.40
CA PHE A 3 10.56 -9.09 6.33
C PHE A 3 11.31 -8.85 5.00
N LEU A 4 11.16 -7.68 4.41
CA LEU A 4 12.07 -7.23 3.33
C LEU A 4 13.47 -7.01 3.88
N GLU A 5 13.56 -6.54 5.14
CA GLU A 5 14.77 -6.53 5.95
C GLU A 5 14.55 -7.35 7.22
N GLU A 6 15.55 -8.11 7.61
CA GLU A 6 15.52 -8.96 8.80
C GLU A 6 15.80 -8.10 10.04
N PRO A 7 14.94 -8.14 11.08
CA PRO A 7 15.20 -7.39 12.30
C PRO A 7 16.41 -7.97 13.03
N THR A 8 17.21 -7.10 13.64
CA THR A 8 18.37 -7.51 14.44
C THR A 8 17.98 -8.21 15.75
N GLY A 9 16.73 -8.12 16.16
CA GLY A 9 16.20 -8.78 17.36
C GLY A 9 14.69 -8.57 17.48
N GLY A 10 14.09 -9.25 18.46
CA GLY A 10 12.64 -9.21 18.65
C GLY A 10 11.86 -10.16 17.72
N THR A 11 10.54 -10.07 17.77
CA THR A 11 9.63 -10.89 16.96
C THR A 11 8.57 -10.02 16.30
N VAL A 12 8.21 -10.37 15.07
CA VAL A 12 7.07 -9.78 14.34
C VAL A 12 6.04 -10.87 14.15
N ALA A 13 4.79 -10.60 14.53
CA ALA A 13 3.68 -11.52 14.29
C ALA A 13 2.55 -10.81 13.53
N ILE A 14 1.90 -11.53 12.63
CA ILE A 14 0.69 -11.09 11.92
C ILE A 14 -0.36 -12.19 12.10
N ASP A 15 -1.57 -11.84 12.54
CA ASP A 15 -2.63 -12.79 12.87
C ASP A 15 -2.17 -13.91 13.83
N GLY A 16 -1.29 -13.58 14.81
CA GLY A 16 -0.72 -14.55 15.77
C GLY A 16 0.37 -15.46 15.18
N VAL A 17 0.68 -15.35 13.90
CA VAL A 17 1.77 -16.09 13.24
C VAL A 17 3.06 -15.31 13.35
N VAL A 18 4.04 -15.85 14.07
CA VAL A 18 5.39 -15.27 14.16
C VAL A 18 6.08 -15.44 12.82
N LEU A 19 6.52 -14.31 12.25
CA LEU A 19 7.23 -14.29 10.98
C LEU A 19 8.66 -14.81 11.17
N LYS A 20 9.08 -15.68 10.27
CA LYS A 20 10.45 -16.19 10.16
C LYS A 20 10.91 -16.03 8.71
N ASN A 21 12.21 -15.88 8.53
CA ASN A 21 12.80 -15.84 7.19
C ASN A 21 12.93 -17.27 6.61
N ASP A 22 11.80 -17.91 6.38
CA ASP A 22 11.69 -19.25 5.82
C ASP A 22 10.64 -19.28 4.68
N SER A 23 10.29 -20.45 4.18
CA SER A 23 9.33 -20.61 3.09
C SER A 23 7.94 -20.05 3.41
N SER A 24 7.58 -19.94 4.70
CA SER A 24 6.27 -19.44 5.16
C SER A 24 6.11 -17.93 4.96
N ILE A 25 7.21 -17.17 4.85
CA ILE A 25 7.16 -15.70 4.67
C ILE A 25 6.42 -15.30 3.40
N ASN A 26 6.51 -16.12 2.35
CA ASN A 26 5.82 -15.81 1.10
C ASN A 26 4.30 -15.93 1.21
N ASP A 27 3.79 -16.81 2.07
CA ASP A 27 2.36 -16.91 2.32
C ASP A 27 1.85 -15.69 3.11
N VAL A 28 2.63 -15.21 4.07
CA VAL A 28 2.32 -13.97 4.77
C VAL A 28 2.37 -12.76 3.83
N ARG A 29 3.38 -12.68 2.96
CA ARG A 29 3.51 -11.59 1.97
C ARG A 29 2.34 -11.52 0.97
N LYS A 30 1.63 -12.63 0.73
CA LYS A 30 0.40 -12.63 -0.08
C LYS A 30 -0.75 -11.87 0.61
N GLU A 31 -0.76 -11.88 1.95
CA GLU A 31 -1.82 -11.26 2.77
C GLU A 31 -1.46 -9.82 3.19
N VAL A 32 -0.25 -9.34 2.88
CA VAL A 32 0.25 -8.02 3.24
C VAL A 32 0.59 -7.24 1.98
N GLY A 33 -0.20 -6.23 1.67
CA GLY A 33 0.11 -5.28 0.60
C GLY A 33 1.15 -4.26 1.07
N MET A 34 2.02 -3.81 0.16
CA MET A 34 2.98 -2.76 0.46
C MET A 34 3.01 -1.70 -0.64
N VAL A 35 2.95 -0.45 -0.21
CA VAL A 35 3.09 0.75 -1.05
C VAL A 35 4.32 1.52 -0.57
N PHE A 36 5.25 1.75 -1.47
CA PHE A 36 6.53 2.39 -1.19
C PHE A 36 6.48 3.88 -1.52
N GLN A 37 7.43 4.64 -1.00
CA GLN A 37 7.67 6.04 -1.35
C GLN A 37 7.90 6.21 -2.86
N ARG A 38 8.67 5.30 -3.48
CA ARG A 38 8.78 5.20 -4.94
C ARG A 38 7.73 4.22 -5.44
N PHE A 39 7.06 4.56 -6.52
CA PHE A 39 5.89 3.84 -7.04
C PHE A 39 6.19 2.39 -7.46
N ASN A 40 7.44 2.11 -7.87
CA ASN A 40 7.93 0.78 -8.25
C ASN A 40 7.05 0.06 -9.28
N LEU A 41 6.44 0.80 -10.20
CA LEU A 41 5.71 0.22 -11.32
C LEU A 41 6.70 -0.35 -12.34
N PHE A 42 6.29 -1.42 -13.02
CA PHE A 42 7.06 -1.99 -14.12
C PHE A 42 6.93 -1.09 -15.35
N PRO A 43 8.00 -0.40 -15.79
CA PRO A 43 7.90 0.65 -16.82
C PRO A 43 7.57 0.10 -18.20
N HIS A 44 7.86 -1.16 -18.47
CA HIS A 44 7.60 -1.85 -19.73
C HIS A 44 6.21 -2.51 -19.82
N MET A 45 5.38 -2.33 -18.80
CA MET A 45 4.02 -2.85 -18.71
C MET A 45 3.03 -1.69 -18.62
N THR A 46 1.85 -1.87 -19.22
CA THR A 46 0.73 -0.95 -19.03
C THR A 46 0.28 -0.95 -17.56
N VAL A 47 -0.51 0.05 -17.19
CA VAL A 47 -1.17 0.13 -15.87
C VAL A 47 -1.95 -1.16 -15.58
N LEU A 48 -2.78 -1.61 -16.51
CA LEU A 48 -3.57 -2.83 -16.36
C LEU A 48 -2.71 -4.07 -16.14
N GLU A 49 -1.65 -4.23 -16.92
CA GLU A 49 -0.71 -5.35 -16.79
C GLU A 49 0.03 -5.33 -15.46
N ASN A 50 0.42 -4.15 -14.97
CA ASN A 50 1.01 -3.97 -13.64
C ASN A 50 0.10 -4.52 -12.52
N LEU A 51 -1.21 -4.28 -12.62
CA LEU A 51 -2.17 -4.73 -11.62
C LEU A 51 -2.45 -6.24 -11.71
N MET A 52 -2.47 -6.79 -12.92
CA MET A 52 -2.83 -8.20 -13.16
C MET A 52 -1.68 -9.17 -12.85
N LEU A 53 -0.43 -8.72 -12.91
CA LEU A 53 0.74 -9.60 -12.85
C LEU A 53 0.78 -10.46 -11.58
N ALA A 54 0.72 -9.84 -10.40
CA ALA A 54 0.83 -10.55 -9.13
C ALA A 54 -0.35 -11.49 -8.87
N PRO A 55 -1.63 -11.11 -9.04
CA PRO A 55 -2.75 -12.03 -8.92
C PRO A 55 -2.61 -13.26 -9.80
N MET A 56 -2.20 -13.11 -11.05
CA MET A 56 -2.03 -14.23 -11.99
C MET A 56 -0.84 -15.12 -11.61
N LYS A 57 0.32 -14.53 -11.29
CA LYS A 57 1.57 -15.26 -11.06
C LYS A 57 1.65 -15.89 -9.66
N VAL A 58 1.13 -15.20 -8.64
CA VAL A 58 1.29 -15.58 -7.23
C VAL A 58 0.07 -16.32 -6.71
N ARG A 59 -1.16 -15.89 -7.08
CA ARG A 59 -2.40 -16.53 -6.64
C ARG A 59 -3.01 -17.47 -7.69
N GLY A 60 -2.46 -17.54 -8.89
CA GLY A 60 -2.97 -18.39 -9.97
C GLY A 60 -4.35 -17.95 -10.50
N VAL A 61 -4.72 -16.68 -10.32
CA VAL A 61 -6.00 -16.13 -10.77
C VAL A 61 -6.05 -16.15 -12.30
N LYS A 62 -7.17 -16.52 -12.89
CA LYS A 62 -7.37 -16.50 -14.34
C LYS A 62 -7.34 -15.07 -14.88
N LYS A 63 -6.90 -14.91 -16.13
CA LYS A 63 -6.73 -13.61 -16.76
C LYS A 63 -7.99 -12.73 -16.69
N ASP A 64 -9.14 -13.29 -17.03
CA ASP A 64 -10.41 -12.53 -17.08
C ASP A 64 -10.81 -12.04 -15.68
N GLU A 65 -10.60 -12.85 -14.65
CA GLU A 65 -10.86 -12.48 -13.25
C GLU A 65 -9.87 -11.43 -12.76
N ALA A 66 -8.58 -11.58 -13.10
CA ALA A 66 -7.54 -10.61 -12.77
C ALA A 66 -7.82 -9.25 -13.43
N GLU A 67 -8.26 -9.25 -14.69
CA GLU A 67 -8.61 -8.05 -15.43
C GLU A 67 -9.84 -7.35 -14.82
N ALA A 68 -10.90 -8.10 -14.50
CA ALA A 68 -12.10 -7.54 -13.86
C ALA A 68 -11.75 -6.92 -12.49
N THR A 69 -10.91 -7.60 -11.70
CA THR A 69 -10.44 -7.09 -10.41
C THR A 69 -9.59 -5.83 -10.59
N ALA A 70 -8.68 -5.82 -11.55
CA ALA A 70 -7.83 -4.67 -11.84
C ALA A 70 -8.65 -3.44 -12.26
N LYS A 71 -9.61 -3.61 -13.15
CA LYS A 71 -10.53 -2.52 -13.58
C LYS A 71 -11.32 -1.95 -12.41
N LYS A 72 -11.86 -2.80 -11.53
CA LYS A 72 -12.57 -2.37 -10.32
C LYS A 72 -11.69 -1.50 -9.43
N TYR A 73 -10.43 -1.88 -9.19
CA TYR A 73 -9.53 -1.07 -8.36
C TYR A 73 -9.01 0.17 -9.08
N LEU A 74 -8.88 0.17 -10.40
CA LEU A 74 -8.58 1.38 -11.16
C LEU A 74 -9.72 2.40 -11.05
N GLU A 75 -10.98 1.98 -11.11
CA GLU A 75 -12.14 2.85 -10.85
C GLU A 75 -12.07 3.42 -9.43
N LYS A 76 -11.80 2.58 -8.43
CA LYS A 76 -11.71 2.99 -7.02
C LYS A 76 -10.66 4.09 -6.78
N VAL A 77 -9.54 4.05 -7.48
CA VAL A 77 -8.47 5.06 -7.34
C VAL A 77 -8.56 6.18 -8.39
N GLY A 78 -9.65 6.25 -9.17
CA GLY A 78 -9.86 7.28 -10.19
C GLY A 78 -8.91 7.21 -11.37
N MET A 79 -8.53 5.98 -11.79
CA MET A 79 -7.55 5.73 -12.85
C MET A 79 -8.07 4.82 -13.98
N ALA A 80 -9.40 4.68 -14.10
CA ALA A 80 -10.02 3.78 -15.08
C ALA A 80 -9.65 4.10 -16.53
N ASP A 81 -9.55 5.40 -16.87
CA ASP A 81 -9.17 5.90 -18.21
C ASP A 81 -7.69 5.68 -18.56
N LYS A 82 -6.84 5.32 -17.59
CA LYS A 82 -5.40 5.12 -17.74
C LYS A 82 -4.99 3.64 -17.82
N ALA A 83 -5.94 2.71 -17.92
CA ALA A 83 -5.66 1.28 -17.93
C ALA A 83 -4.60 0.85 -18.97
N ASN A 84 -4.60 1.47 -20.15
CA ASN A 84 -3.69 1.17 -21.25
C ASN A 84 -2.47 2.09 -21.31
N ALA A 85 -2.34 3.06 -20.39
CA ALA A 85 -1.18 3.94 -20.32
C ALA A 85 0.03 3.20 -19.73
N TYR A 86 1.22 3.69 -20.04
CA TYR A 86 2.47 3.25 -19.41
C TYR A 86 2.83 4.18 -18.24
N PRO A 87 3.58 3.71 -17.22
CA PRO A 87 3.95 4.51 -16.06
C PRO A 87 4.58 5.88 -16.40
N GLU A 88 5.39 5.96 -17.41
CA GLU A 88 6.04 7.21 -17.87
C GLU A 88 5.06 8.29 -18.37
N GLN A 89 3.84 7.89 -18.72
CA GLN A 89 2.77 8.78 -19.18
C GLN A 89 1.92 9.33 -18.03
N LEU A 90 2.24 8.96 -16.78
CA LEU A 90 1.48 9.31 -15.59
C LEU A 90 2.25 10.30 -14.71
N SER A 91 1.51 11.22 -14.06
CA SER A 91 2.07 12.04 -12.99
C SER A 91 2.47 11.18 -11.77
N GLY A 92 3.27 11.74 -10.85
CA GLY A 92 3.66 11.04 -9.63
C GLY A 92 2.46 10.58 -8.80
N GLY A 93 1.47 11.45 -8.59
CA GLY A 93 0.24 11.11 -7.87
C GLY A 93 -0.59 10.02 -8.56
N GLN A 94 -0.64 10.04 -9.90
CA GLN A 94 -1.27 8.99 -10.69
C GLN A 94 -0.53 7.65 -10.55
N GLN A 95 0.80 7.65 -10.62
CA GLN A 95 1.60 6.45 -10.42
C GLN A 95 1.40 5.87 -9.01
N GLN A 96 1.33 6.71 -7.98
CA GLN A 96 1.10 6.26 -6.61
C GLN A 96 -0.30 5.66 -6.44
N ARG A 97 -1.33 6.26 -7.01
CA ARG A 97 -2.68 5.68 -7.00
C ARG A 97 -2.73 4.33 -7.71
N VAL A 98 -2.01 4.18 -8.82
CA VAL A 98 -1.85 2.89 -9.51
C VAL A 98 -1.11 1.88 -8.63
N ALA A 99 -0.06 2.29 -7.90
CA ALA A 99 0.67 1.41 -6.98
C ALA A 99 -0.24 0.92 -5.82
N ILE A 100 -1.11 1.79 -5.30
CA ILE A 100 -2.14 1.40 -4.31
C ILE A 100 -3.11 0.38 -4.92
N ALA A 101 -3.65 0.65 -6.11
CA ALA A 101 -4.56 -0.27 -6.80
C ALA A 101 -3.89 -1.63 -7.07
N ARG A 102 -2.61 -1.65 -7.46
CA ARG A 102 -1.83 -2.87 -7.66
C ARG A 102 -1.75 -3.71 -6.38
N ALA A 103 -1.47 -3.08 -5.25
CA ALA A 103 -1.44 -3.79 -3.97
C ALA A 103 -2.82 -4.36 -3.60
N LEU A 104 -3.89 -3.59 -3.82
CA LEU A 104 -5.27 -4.02 -3.55
C LEU A 104 -5.74 -5.19 -4.42
N CYS A 105 -5.19 -5.36 -5.63
CA CYS A 105 -5.50 -6.50 -6.51
C CYS A 105 -5.14 -7.85 -5.90
N MET A 106 -4.19 -7.87 -4.97
CA MET A 106 -3.86 -9.06 -4.19
C MET A 106 -4.88 -9.36 -3.08
N LYS A 107 -5.87 -8.50 -2.85
CA LYS A 107 -6.87 -8.61 -1.78
C LYS A 107 -6.20 -8.85 -0.41
N PRO A 108 -5.26 -8.00 0.00
CA PRO A 108 -4.50 -8.20 1.24
C PRO A 108 -5.39 -7.95 2.46
N LYS A 109 -5.02 -8.56 3.60
CA LYS A 109 -5.65 -8.28 4.90
C LYS A 109 -5.12 -6.99 5.53
N VAL A 110 -3.87 -6.65 5.25
CA VAL A 110 -3.19 -5.47 5.80
C VAL A 110 -2.46 -4.74 4.68
N MET A 111 -2.55 -3.41 4.67
CA MET A 111 -1.78 -2.54 3.78
C MET A 111 -0.72 -1.79 4.57
N LEU A 112 0.53 -1.89 4.13
CA LEU A 112 1.65 -1.11 4.65
C LEU A 112 1.94 0.04 3.68
N PHE A 113 2.04 1.26 4.21
CA PHE A 113 2.41 2.45 3.46
C PHE A 113 3.70 3.04 4.04
N ASP A 114 4.71 3.17 3.22
CA ASP A 114 6.00 3.73 3.59
C ASP A 114 6.15 5.09 2.92
N GLU A 115 5.85 6.16 3.64
CA GLU A 115 5.87 7.55 3.18
C GLU A 115 5.24 7.75 1.78
N PRO A 116 3.98 7.39 1.56
CA PRO A 116 3.37 7.31 0.23
C PRO A 116 3.27 8.66 -0.51
N THR A 117 3.46 9.78 0.19
CA THR A 117 3.35 11.13 -0.38
C THR A 117 4.69 11.86 -0.50
N SER A 118 5.78 11.34 0.08
CA SER A 118 7.07 12.05 0.18
C SER A 118 7.75 12.32 -1.17
N ALA A 119 7.44 11.54 -2.20
CA ALA A 119 7.97 11.71 -3.54
C ALA A 119 7.04 12.52 -4.48
N LEU A 120 6.00 13.15 -3.94
CA LEU A 120 4.96 13.85 -4.70
C LEU A 120 5.08 15.37 -4.57
N ASP A 121 4.70 16.07 -5.62
CA ASP A 121 4.46 17.50 -5.55
C ASP A 121 3.24 17.80 -4.66
N PRO A 122 3.23 18.93 -3.93
CA PRO A 122 2.16 19.27 -2.98
C PRO A 122 0.75 19.23 -3.57
N GLU A 123 0.62 19.56 -4.85
CA GLU A 123 -0.68 19.55 -5.56
C GLU A 123 -1.25 18.14 -5.73
N MET A 124 -0.40 17.10 -5.71
CA MET A 124 -0.79 15.70 -5.93
C MET A 124 -1.03 14.92 -4.64
N ILE A 125 -0.60 15.46 -3.50
CA ILE A 125 -0.67 14.77 -2.19
C ILE A 125 -2.13 14.44 -1.83
N ASN A 126 -3.01 15.41 -1.96
CA ASN A 126 -4.42 15.26 -1.56
C ASN A 126 -5.12 14.12 -2.31
N GLU A 127 -4.86 13.96 -3.62
CA GLU A 127 -5.46 12.89 -4.40
C GLU A 127 -5.10 11.48 -3.89
N VAL A 128 -3.87 11.32 -3.40
CA VAL A 128 -3.40 10.04 -2.81
C VAL A 128 -3.98 9.85 -1.42
N LEU A 129 -3.99 10.91 -0.59
CA LEU A 129 -4.56 10.85 0.75
C LEU A 129 -6.07 10.54 0.72
N ASP A 130 -6.82 11.09 -0.24
CA ASP A 130 -8.26 10.83 -0.38
C ASP A 130 -8.55 9.36 -0.70
N VAL A 131 -7.71 8.73 -1.52
CA VAL A 131 -7.78 7.28 -1.74
C VAL A 131 -7.51 6.52 -0.44
N MET A 132 -6.49 6.91 0.31
CA MET A 132 -6.16 6.24 1.58
C MET A 132 -7.25 6.44 2.64
N LYS A 133 -7.86 7.63 2.73
CA LYS A 133 -9.02 7.89 3.61
C LYS A 133 -10.19 6.99 3.25
N THR A 134 -10.48 6.85 1.96
CA THR A 134 -11.54 5.94 1.48
C THR A 134 -11.29 4.51 1.94
N LEU A 135 -10.06 4.01 1.84
CA LEU A 135 -9.69 2.68 2.31
C LEU A 135 -9.84 2.53 3.84
N ALA A 136 -9.47 3.56 4.61
CA ALA A 136 -9.64 3.58 6.06
C ALA A 136 -11.12 3.49 6.45
N HIS A 137 -11.96 4.31 5.84
CA HIS A 137 -13.42 4.30 6.09
C HIS A 137 -14.11 2.99 5.68
N GLU A 138 -13.54 2.26 4.73
CA GLU A 138 -14.01 0.91 4.36
C GLU A 138 -13.52 -0.18 5.31
N GLY A 139 -12.76 0.17 6.35
CA GLY A 139 -12.27 -0.77 7.36
C GLY A 139 -11.02 -1.54 6.97
N MET A 140 -10.24 -1.05 5.99
CA MET A 140 -8.95 -1.64 5.64
C MET A 140 -7.96 -1.45 6.80
N THR A 141 -7.39 -2.54 7.29
CA THR A 141 -6.29 -2.46 8.26
C THR A 141 -5.05 -1.90 7.58
N MET A 142 -4.55 -0.78 8.09
CA MET A 142 -3.40 -0.09 7.51
C MET A 142 -2.36 0.23 8.59
N VAL A 143 -1.09 0.13 8.21
CA VAL A 143 0.04 0.71 8.95
C VAL A 143 0.70 1.71 8.03
N VAL A 144 0.73 2.97 8.46
CA VAL A 144 1.17 4.09 7.62
C VAL A 144 2.31 4.82 8.29
N VAL A 145 3.46 4.89 7.62
CA VAL A 145 4.52 5.84 7.95
C VAL A 145 4.26 7.10 7.15
N THR A 146 4.08 8.23 7.82
CA THR A 146 3.71 9.49 7.16
C THR A 146 4.16 10.71 7.93
N HIS A 147 4.35 11.82 7.22
CA HIS A 147 4.52 13.15 7.77
C HIS A 147 3.24 13.99 7.70
N GLU A 148 2.16 13.43 7.15
CA GLU A 148 0.88 14.09 6.97
C GLU A 148 0.06 14.01 8.26
N MET A 149 0.32 14.91 9.22
CA MET A 149 -0.32 14.91 10.54
C MET A 149 -1.84 15.07 10.46
N GLY A 150 -2.33 15.87 9.52
CA GLY A 150 -3.77 16.04 9.29
C GLY A 150 -4.45 14.73 8.89
N PHE A 151 -3.82 13.95 8.02
CA PHE A 151 -4.29 12.63 7.63
C PHE A 151 -4.27 11.65 8.82
N ALA A 152 -3.14 11.59 9.56
CA ALA A 152 -3.02 10.72 10.73
C ALA A 152 -4.08 11.01 11.77
N ARG A 153 -4.40 12.29 12.01
CA ARG A 153 -5.44 12.72 12.96
C ARG A 153 -6.85 12.35 12.49
N GLU A 154 -7.11 12.42 11.18
CA GLU A 154 -8.46 12.19 10.62
C GLU A 154 -8.84 10.70 10.59
N VAL A 155 -7.90 9.80 10.31
CA VAL A 155 -8.20 8.39 10.04
C VAL A 155 -7.49 7.40 10.94
N GLY A 156 -6.55 7.85 11.78
CA GLY A 156 -5.79 6.96 12.66
C GLY A 156 -6.61 6.54 13.87
N ASP A 157 -6.59 5.26 14.20
CA ASP A 157 -7.09 4.75 15.48
C ASP A 157 -6.01 4.85 16.56
N ARG A 158 -4.74 4.77 16.14
CA ARG A 158 -3.56 4.79 17.00
C ARG A 158 -2.41 5.47 16.29
N VAL A 159 -1.74 6.39 16.98
CA VAL A 159 -0.55 7.10 16.49
C VAL A 159 0.65 6.73 17.35
N ILE A 160 1.78 6.50 16.71
CA ILE A 160 3.06 6.22 17.38
C ILE A 160 4.08 7.23 16.86
N PHE A 161 4.64 8.03 17.75
CA PHE A 161 5.68 8.99 17.42
C PHE A 161 7.05 8.34 17.63
N LEU A 162 7.85 8.26 16.55
CA LEU A 162 9.18 7.67 16.57
C LEU A 162 10.24 8.78 16.51
N TYR A 163 11.23 8.71 17.40
CA TYR A 163 12.38 9.61 17.40
C TYR A 163 13.66 8.82 17.70
N GLU A 164 14.66 8.97 16.85
CA GLU A 164 15.95 8.26 16.95
C GLU A 164 15.81 6.74 17.20
N GLY A 165 14.85 6.11 16.52
CA GLY A 165 14.60 4.67 16.60
C GLY A 165 13.85 4.20 17.86
N ASN A 166 13.41 5.12 18.72
CA ASN A 166 12.64 4.84 19.92
C ASN A 166 11.20 5.36 19.79
N ILE A 167 10.27 4.67 20.45
CA ILE A 167 8.91 5.20 20.64
C ILE A 167 9.00 6.32 21.67
N LEU A 168 8.71 7.55 21.25
CA LEU A 168 8.68 8.70 22.12
C LEU A 168 7.31 8.86 22.76
N GLU A 169 6.26 8.69 21.98
CA GLU A 169 4.87 8.86 22.42
C GLU A 169 3.97 7.91 21.63
N GLU A 170 2.88 7.49 22.24
CA GLU A 170 1.89 6.59 21.66
C GLU A 170 0.53 6.87 22.29
N GLY A 171 -0.50 7.01 21.45
CA GLY A 171 -1.86 7.30 21.91
C GLY A 171 -2.88 7.29 20.77
N THR A 172 -4.07 7.78 21.05
CA THR A 172 -5.04 8.13 20.03
C THR A 172 -4.65 9.46 19.36
N PRO A 173 -5.17 9.78 18.16
CA PRO A 173 -4.88 11.06 17.51
C PRO A 173 -5.24 12.31 18.33
N ASP A 174 -6.16 12.18 19.28
CA ASP A 174 -6.57 13.29 20.15
C ASP A 174 -5.66 13.41 21.39
N ASP A 175 -4.87 12.40 21.71
CA ASP A 175 -3.95 12.37 22.85
C ASP A 175 -2.56 12.91 22.48
N ILE A 176 -2.21 12.96 21.18
CA ILE A 176 -0.92 13.38 20.58
C ILE A 176 -1.11 14.65 19.70
#